data_bab93e35bea85d06df7c6822922ae827
#
_entry.id   bab93e35bea85d06df7c6822922ae827
#
_cell.length_a   1.000
_cell.length_b   1.000
_cell.length_c   1.000
_cell.angle_alpha   90.00
_cell.angle_beta   90.00
_cell.angle_gamma   90.00
#
_symmetry.space_group_name_H-M   'P 1'
#
loop_
_entity.id
_entity.type
_entity.pdbx_description
1 polymer ?
#
loop_
_entity_poly.entity_id
_entity_poly.type
_entity_poly.pdbx_seq_one_letter_code
_entity_poly.pdbx_strand_id
1 'polypeptide(L)'
;MPLRHLILVLGDQLDAESSAFDGFEPSGDAVWMAEVPAESEYVWSTKPRIAMFLAGMRHYRNAARDAGRTVHYRQLDGRDPAPDLAAALKRDIKRLEPKRLLVVEPGEYRVRELLTTAAREAGCELEVRPDRSFLCTHEQFAEHAAGRKQLRMEYFYRQMRRRHGVLLDGDQPEGGKWNYDAANRGSFGRDGPGHVPRPASFPPDETTREVLRLVNERFADHPGSLDAFDWPVTPADASAALGDFVQHRLPLFGTYQDAMWTDQPVLYHARLSAAINLKLLSPRRAIEAAGRAYTDGRAPLESAEGFIRQLLGWREYVRGVYWRFMPEYLDRNALDADGELPGLYWTGETDMNCLA
;
A
#
# COMPACT_ATOMS: atom_id res chain seq x y z
N MET A 1 -7.45 -28.73 20.73
CA MET A 1 -8.76 -28.57 20.04
C MET A 1 -8.47 -28.23 18.59
N PRO A 2 -9.29 -28.68 17.63
CA PRO A 2 -9.11 -28.28 16.25
C PRO A 2 -9.21 -26.75 16.12
N LEU A 3 -8.37 -26.16 15.26
CA LEU A 3 -8.32 -24.73 15.02
C LEU A 3 -9.63 -24.25 14.38
N ARG A 4 -10.31 -23.25 15.00
CA ARG A 4 -11.58 -22.72 14.48
C ARG A 4 -11.36 -21.94 13.19
N HIS A 5 -10.52 -20.90 13.27
CA HIS A 5 -10.15 -20.11 12.11
C HIS A 5 -8.63 -19.92 12.00
N LEU A 6 -8.15 -19.96 10.77
CA LEU A 6 -6.81 -19.54 10.42
C LEU A 6 -6.90 -18.21 9.65
N ILE A 7 -6.48 -17.10 10.27
CA ILE A 7 -6.53 -15.77 9.71
C ILE A 7 -5.26 -15.56 8.86
N LEU A 8 -5.43 -15.44 7.55
CA LEU A 8 -4.35 -15.21 6.62
C LEU A 8 -4.04 -13.70 6.60
N VAL A 9 -2.81 -13.33 6.95
CA VAL A 9 -2.30 -11.96 6.86
C VAL A 9 -1.20 -11.94 5.81
N LEU A 10 -1.48 -11.26 4.69
CA LEU A 10 -0.54 -11.11 3.58
C LEU A 10 0.45 -9.97 3.85
N GLY A 11 1.54 -9.91 3.07
CA GLY A 11 2.58 -8.92 3.26
C GLY A 11 2.13 -7.46 3.08
N ASP A 12 1.04 -7.24 2.37
CA ASP A 12 0.38 -5.94 2.18
C ASP A 12 -0.86 -5.73 3.08
N GLN A 13 -1.04 -6.56 4.14
CA GLN A 13 -2.23 -6.56 5.01
C GLN A 13 -1.87 -6.44 6.50
N LEU A 14 -0.87 -5.63 6.83
CA LEU A 14 -0.28 -5.55 8.18
C LEU A 14 -1.11 -4.64 9.11
N ASP A 15 -2.44 -4.78 9.06
CA ASP A 15 -3.41 -4.09 9.93
C ASP A 15 -3.96 -5.05 10.97
N ALA A 16 -3.66 -4.78 12.25
CA ALA A 16 -4.11 -5.59 13.37
C ALA A 16 -5.61 -5.42 13.69
N GLU A 17 -6.27 -4.40 13.11
CA GLU A 17 -7.68 -4.07 13.28
C GLU A 17 -8.51 -4.37 12.02
N SER A 18 -7.93 -5.12 11.07
CA SER A 18 -8.60 -5.47 9.82
C SER A 18 -9.85 -6.32 10.05
N SER A 19 -10.77 -6.35 9.07
CA SER A 19 -12.00 -7.14 9.13
C SER A 19 -11.76 -8.63 9.35
N ALA A 20 -10.57 -9.15 9.02
CA ALA A 20 -10.21 -10.54 9.25
C ALA A 20 -10.20 -10.91 10.74
N PHE A 21 -10.06 -9.92 11.64
CA PHE A 21 -10.08 -10.13 13.10
C PHE A 21 -11.44 -9.89 13.75
N ASP A 22 -12.49 -9.58 12.98
CA ASP A 22 -13.84 -9.48 13.55
C ASP A 22 -14.27 -10.83 14.14
N GLY A 23 -14.57 -10.83 15.45
CA GLY A 23 -14.91 -12.07 16.16
C GLY A 23 -13.74 -13.02 16.42
N PHE A 24 -12.51 -12.51 16.46
CA PHE A 24 -11.30 -13.27 16.82
C PHE A 24 -11.37 -13.79 18.25
N GLU A 25 -11.11 -15.08 18.44
CA GLU A 25 -11.06 -15.76 19.72
C GLU A 25 -9.68 -16.42 19.93
N PRO A 26 -8.86 -15.94 20.87
CA PRO A 26 -7.48 -16.45 21.06
C PRO A 26 -7.38 -17.95 21.34
N SER A 27 -8.43 -18.55 21.92
CA SER A 27 -8.45 -19.99 22.27
C SER A 27 -8.72 -20.90 21.08
N GLY A 28 -9.29 -20.37 19.98
CA GLY A 28 -9.71 -21.15 18.81
C GLY A 28 -9.16 -20.67 17.47
N ASP A 29 -8.58 -19.47 17.44
CA ASP A 29 -8.11 -18.84 16.21
C ASP A 29 -6.59 -18.63 16.24
N ALA A 30 -5.98 -18.64 15.05
CA ALA A 30 -4.56 -18.32 14.90
C ALA A 30 -4.33 -17.47 13.65
N VAL A 31 -3.25 -16.73 13.65
CA VAL A 31 -2.77 -15.95 12.51
C VAL A 31 -1.81 -16.81 11.68
N TRP A 32 -1.91 -16.73 10.36
CA TRP A 32 -0.99 -17.34 9.42
C TRP A 32 -0.33 -16.27 8.55
N MET A 33 0.99 -16.37 8.38
CA MET A 33 1.78 -15.53 7.49
C MET A 33 2.90 -16.36 6.86
N ALA A 34 3.30 -16.03 5.64
CA ALA A 34 4.43 -16.67 4.98
C ALA A 34 5.24 -15.68 4.15
N GLU A 35 6.55 -15.69 4.34
CA GLU A 35 7.53 -15.12 3.43
C GLU A 35 7.84 -16.16 2.36
N VAL A 36 7.65 -15.82 1.08
CA VAL A 36 7.93 -16.74 -0.04
C VAL A 36 8.68 -16.00 -1.14
N PRO A 37 9.63 -16.65 -1.84
CA PRO A 37 10.42 -16.00 -2.88
C PRO A 37 9.55 -15.54 -4.05
N ALA A 38 8.55 -16.35 -4.44
CA ALA A 38 7.68 -16.04 -5.58
C ALA A 38 7.03 -14.65 -5.51
N GLU A 39 6.68 -14.14 -4.32
CA GLU A 39 6.09 -12.80 -4.18
C GLU A 39 7.11 -11.66 -4.39
N SER A 40 8.39 -11.92 -4.19
CA SER A 40 9.48 -10.96 -4.47
C SER A 40 9.97 -11.03 -5.91
N GLU A 41 9.82 -12.18 -6.57
CA GLU A 41 10.35 -12.51 -7.88
C GLU A 41 9.29 -12.43 -8.99
N TYR A 42 7.99 -12.44 -8.67
CA TYR A 42 6.90 -12.35 -9.66
C TYR A 42 7.03 -11.12 -10.58
N VAL A 43 7.38 -9.99 -10.00
CA VAL A 43 7.87 -8.82 -10.72
C VAL A 43 9.24 -8.48 -10.14
N TRP A 44 10.23 -8.24 -10.98
CA TRP A 44 11.59 -7.91 -10.55
C TRP A 44 11.60 -6.64 -9.68
N SER A 45 11.49 -6.85 -8.38
CA SER A 45 11.31 -5.79 -7.39
C SER A 45 12.65 -5.25 -6.89
N THR A 46 12.68 -3.99 -6.45
CA THR A 46 13.89 -3.42 -5.82
C THR A 46 14.14 -4.00 -4.43
N LYS A 47 15.40 -4.12 -4.05
CA LYS A 47 15.81 -4.55 -2.69
C LYS A 47 15.10 -3.76 -1.57
N PRO A 48 15.00 -2.41 -1.62
CA PRO A 48 14.27 -1.66 -0.60
C PRO A 48 12.78 -2.05 -0.49
N ARG A 49 12.11 -2.34 -1.61
CA ARG A 49 10.74 -2.80 -1.58
C ARG A 49 10.62 -4.17 -0.90
N ILE A 50 11.45 -5.14 -1.27
CA ILE A 50 11.48 -6.47 -0.65
C ILE A 50 11.74 -6.34 0.86
N ALA A 51 12.73 -5.53 1.24
CA ALA A 51 13.09 -5.30 2.64
C ALA A 51 11.94 -4.70 3.44
N MET A 52 11.21 -3.73 2.88
CA MET A 52 10.03 -3.15 3.55
C MET A 52 8.94 -4.16 3.83
N PHE A 53 8.60 -5.01 2.86
CA PHE A 53 7.60 -6.06 3.04
C PHE A 53 8.03 -7.04 4.13
N LEU A 54 9.23 -7.61 4.03
CA LEU A 54 9.72 -8.60 4.99
C LEU A 54 9.91 -8.01 6.40
N ALA A 55 10.45 -6.79 6.52
CA ALA A 55 10.59 -6.12 7.81
C ALA A 55 9.21 -5.82 8.43
N GLY A 56 8.29 -5.24 7.67
CA GLY A 56 6.92 -5.02 8.12
C GLY A 56 6.22 -6.30 8.59
N MET A 57 6.36 -7.39 7.84
CA MET A 57 5.80 -8.70 8.21
C MET A 57 6.40 -9.24 9.52
N ARG A 58 7.73 -9.13 9.71
CA ARG A 58 8.40 -9.61 10.93
C ARG A 58 8.01 -8.76 12.15
N HIS A 59 7.91 -7.44 11.99
CA HIS A 59 7.40 -6.55 13.05
C HIS A 59 5.95 -6.85 13.40
N TYR A 60 5.09 -7.02 12.40
CA TYR A 60 3.70 -7.39 12.61
C TYR A 60 3.58 -8.72 13.37
N ARG A 61 4.32 -9.75 12.96
CA ARG A 61 4.40 -11.04 13.66
C ARG A 61 4.76 -10.87 15.13
N ASN A 62 5.79 -10.08 15.43
CA ASN A 62 6.25 -9.84 16.79
C ASN A 62 5.14 -9.14 17.59
N ALA A 63 4.59 -8.05 17.10
CA ALA A 63 3.51 -7.33 17.74
C ALA A 63 2.25 -8.20 17.97
N ALA A 64 1.89 -9.06 17.01
CA ALA A 64 0.77 -9.98 17.16
C ALA A 64 1.03 -11.03 18.27
N ARG A 65 2.26 -11.54 18.40
CA ARG A 65 2.65 -12.45 19.48
C ARG A 65 2.64 -11.77 20.84
N ASP A 66 3.17 -10.55 20.92
CA ASP A 66 3.18 -9.74 22.14
C ASP A 66 1.76 -9.42 22.61
N ALA A 67 0.81 -9.28 21.66
CA ALA A 67 -0.63 -9.17 21.92
C ALA A 67 -1.32 -10.51 22.28
N GLY A 68 -0.58 -11.59 22.47
CA GLY A 68 -1.10 -12.91 22.86
C GLY A 68 -1.74 -13.74 21.73
N ARG A 69 -1.56 -13.33 20.47
CA ARG A 69 -2.07 -14.09 19.32
C ARG A 69 -1.14 -15.26 18.99
N THR A 70 -1.69 -16.44 18.73
CA THR A 70 -0.93 -17.55 18.15
C THR A 70 -0.62 -17.23 16.70
N VAL A 71 0.69 -17.19 16.32
CA VAL A 71 1.12 -16.86 14.95
C VAL A 71 1.93 -18.00 14.35
N HIS A 72 1.40 -18.62 13.32
CA HIS A 72 2.09 -19.56 12.44
C HIS A 72 2.78 -18.77 11.33
N TYR A 73 4.08 -18.62 11.44
CA TYR A 73 4.89 -17.79 10.54
C TYR A 73 5.95 -18.63 9.82
N ARG A 74 5.94 -18.61 8.48
CA ARG A 74 7.00 -19.19 7.66
C ARG A 74 7.97 -18.11 7.24
N GLN A 75 9.22 -18.25 7.64
CA GLN A 75 10.29 -17.35 7.23
C GLN A 75 10.95 -17.86 5.94
N LEU A 76 11.38 -16.92 5.10
CA LEU A 76 12.09 -17.20 3.85
C LEU A 76 13.40 -17.98 4.08
N ASP A 77 14.08 -17.65 5.18
CA ASP A 77 15.32 -18.29 5.68
C ASP A 77 15.06 -19.35 6.75
N GLY A 78 13.81 -19.78 6.93
CA GLY A 78 13.43 -20.75 7.94
C GLY A 78 13.82 -22.19 7.57
N ARG A 79 13.57 -23.13 8.50
CA ARG A 79 13.87 -24.56 8.32
C ARG A 79 12.98 -25.27 7.29
N ASP A 80 11.79 -24.71 7.01
CA ASP A 80 10.81 -25.29 6.08
C ASP A 80 10.27 -24.19 5.15
N PRO A 81 11.10 -23.66 4.25
CA PRO A 81 10.69 -22.64 3.29
C PRO A 81 9.72 -23.22 2.28
N ALA A 82 8.83 -22.38 1.77
CA ALA A 82 7.91 -22.73 0.68
C ALA A 82 8.23 -21.89 -0.55
N PRO A 83 8.07 -22.45 -1.77
CA PRO A 83 8.38 -21.72 -2.99
C PRO A 83 7.38 -20.58 -3.26
N ASP A 84 6.12 -20.76 -2.89
CA ASP A 84 5.03 -19.83 -3.12
C ASP A 84 3.96 -19.91 -2.01
N LEU A 85 3.01 -18.96 -2.03
CA LEU A 85 1.92 -18.88 -1.04
C LEU A 85 0.99 -20.09 -1.08
N ALA A 86 0.71 -20.66 -2.26
CA ALA A 86 -0.20 -21.81 -2.38
C ALA A 86 0.42 -23.06 -1.73
N ALA A 87 1.69 -23.32 -2.00
CA ALA A 87 2.44 -24.42 -1.40
C ALA A 87 2.52 -24.27 0.14
N ALA A 88 2.84 -23.06 0.61
CA ALA A 88 2.88 -22.72 2.02
C ALA A 88 1.53 -22.97 2.69
N LEU A 89 0.46 -22.44 2.11
CA LEU A 89 -0.89 -22.52 2.66
C LEU A 89 -1.39 -23.97 2.69
N LYS A 90 -1.26 -24.73 1.61
CA LYS A 90 -1.70 -26.15 1.54
C LYS A 90 -0.99 -27.02 2.59
N ARG A 91 0.33 -26.82 2.79
CA ARG A 91 1.09 -27.53 3.85
C ARG A 91 0.53 -27.22 5.25
N ASP A 92 0.22 -25.94 5.51
CA ASP A 92 -0.24 -25.51 6.83
C ASP A 92 -1.71 -25.85 7.06
N ILE A 93 -2.59 -25.84 6.05
CA ILE A 93 -3.95 -26.38 6.18
C ILE A 93 -3.89 -27.85 6.60
N LYS A 94 -3.07 -28.67 5.94
CA LYS A 94 -2.91 -30.09 6.28
C LYS A 94 -2.38 -30.33 7.70
N ARG A 95 -1.49 -29.45 8.18
CA ARG A 95 -0.87 -29.57 9.51
C ARG A 95 -1.75 -29.05 10.63
N LEU A 96 -2.49 -27.96 10.39
CA LEU A 96 -3.24 -27.22 11.41
C LEU A 96 -4.72 -27.62 11.45
N GLU A 97 -5.21 -28.20 10.37
CA GLU A 97 -6.60 -28.64 10.20
C GLU A 97 -7.64 -27.58 10.62
N PRO A 98 -7.52 -26.30 10.12
CA PRO A 98 -8.47 -25.27 10.46
C PRO A 98 -9.85 -25.59 9.87
N LYS A 99 -10.92 -25.24 10.59
CA LYS A 99 -12.28 -25.39 10.07
C LYS A 99 -12.58 -24.40 8.93
N ARG A 100 -11.96 -23.21 8.98
CA ARG A 100 -12.14 -22.14 7.98
C ARG A 100 -10.89 -21.25 7.90
N LEU A 101 -10.64 -20.73 6.71
CA LEU A 101 -9.67 -19.68 6.47
C LEU A 101 -10.38 -18.32 6.37
N LEU A 102 -9.81 -17.29 6.97
CA LEU A 102 -10.28 -15.92 6.85
C LEU A 102 -9.16 -15.07 6.21
N VAL A 103 -9.49 -14.26 5.22
CA VAL A 103 -8.55 -13.31 4.61
C VAL A 103 -9.26 -12.00 4.31
N VAL A 104 -8.60 -10.88 4.49
CA VAL A 104 -9.04 -9.63 3.89
C VAL A 104 -8.88 -9.73 2.38
N GLU A 105 -9.79 -9.14 1.60
CA GLU A 105 -9.68 -9.16 0.14
C GLU A 105 -8.25 -8.78 -0.29
N PRO A 106 -7.52 -9.68 -0.98
CA PRO A 106 -6.18 -9.39 -1.47
C PRO A 106 -6.18 -8.17 -2.40
N GLY A 107 -5.12 -7.38 -2.38
CA GLY A 107 -4.97 -6.23 -3.24
C GLY A 107 -4.84 -6.58 -4.73
N GLU A 108 -4.59 -7.85 -5.04
CA GLU A 108 -4.33 -8.36 -6.40
C GLU A 108 -5.22 -9.56 -6.73
N TYR A 109 -5.83 -9.54 -7.93
CA TYR A 109 -6.68 -10.61 -8.44
C TYR A 109 -5.95 -11.97 -8.48
N ARG A 110 -4.70 -12.00 -8.94
CA ARG A 110 -3.85 -13.19 -8.97
C ARG A 110 -3.75 -13.86 -7.61
N VAL A 111 -3.49 -13.10 -6.55
CA VAL A 111 -3.35 -13.63 -5.19
C VAL A 111 -4.69 -14.15 -4.67
N ARG A 112 -5.79 -13.45 -4.96
CA ARG A 112 -7.14 -13.92 -4.59
C ARG A 112 -7.45 -15.29 -5.22
N GLU A 113 -7.21 -15.45 -6.52
CA GLU A 113 -7.45 -16.71 -7.23
C GLU A 113 -6.51 -17.82 -6.74
N LEU A 114 -5.24 -17.50 -6.47
CA LEU A 114 -4.25 -18.42 -5.93
C LEU A 114 -4.71 -18.97 -4.57
N LEU A 115 -5.12 -18.11 -3.64
CA LEU A 115 -5.58 -18.51 -2.31
C LEU A 115 -6.89 -19.30 -2.38
N THR A 116 -7.83 -18.88 -3.22
CA THR A 116 -9.11 -19.56 -3.44
C THR A 116 -8.88 -20.98 -3.98
N THR A 117 -8.00 -21.14 -4.95
CA THR A 117 -7.64 -22.43 -5.53
C THR A 117 -6.93 -23.33 -4.52
N ALA A 118 -5.94 -22.79 -3.79
CA ALA A 118 -5.20 -23.53 -2.79
C ALA A 118 -6.10 -24.04 -1.65
N ALA A 119 -7.03 -23.21 -1.18
CA ALA A 119 -8.00 -23.58 -0.15
C ALA A 119 -8.93 -24.68 -0.63
N ARG A 120 -9.49 -24.54 -1.85
CA ARG A 120 -10.37 -25.56 -2.48
C ARG A 120 -9.66 -26.90 -2.65
N GLU A 121 -8.43 -26.90 -3.16
CA GLU A 121 -7.61 -28.12 -3.34
C GLU A 121 -7.26 -28.78 -2.01
N ALA A 122 -7.10 -28.00 -0.95
CA ALA A 122 -6.87 -28.51 0.40
C ALA A 122 -8.15 -28.89 1.16
N GLY A 123 -9.34 -28.73 0.56
CA GLY A 123 -10.64 -29.07 1.17
C GLY A 123 -11.04 -28.15 2.34
N CYS A 124 -10.56 -26.89 2.38
CA CYS A 124 -10.85 -25.93 3.43
C CYS A 124 -11.62 -24.72 2.86
N GLU A 125 -12.66 -24.28 3.56
CA GLU A 125 -13.44 -23.09 3.18
C GLU A 125 -12.61 -21.83 3.36
N LEU A 126 -12.62 -20.92 2.36
CA LEU A 126 -12.02 -19.60 2.43
C LEU A 126 -13.11 -18.53 2.45
N GLU A 127 -13.16 -17.73 3.51
CA GLU A 127 -13.98 -16.54 3.63
C GLU A 127 -13.13 -15.31 3.33
N VAL A 128 -13.51 -14.56 2.28
CA VAL A 128 -12.88 -13.29 1.93
C VAL A 128 -13.68 -12.14 2.54
N ARG A 129 -13.05 -11.35 3.38
CA ARG A 129 -13.66 -10.21 4.07
C ARG A 129 -13.30 -8.88 3.41
N PRO A 130 -14.18 -7.85 3.50
CA PRO A 130 -13.93 -6.56 2.86
C PRO A 130 -12.68 -5.86 3.43
N ASP A 131 -11.91 -5.23 2.54
CA ASP A 131 -10.76 -4.42 2.93
C ASP A 131 -11.20 -3.02 3.39
N ARG A 132 -11.21 -2.78 4.70
CA ARG A 132 -11.59 -1.51 5.32
C ARG A 132 -10.55 -0.39 5.15
N SER A 133 -9.37 -0.69 4.64
CA SER A 133 -8.37 0.33 4.30
C SER A 133 -8.75 1.14 3.06
N PHE A 134 -9.74 0.67 2.30
CA PHE A 134 -10.37 1.42 1.23
C PHE A 134 -11.70 2.04 1.69
N LEU A 135 -11.95 3.25 1.19
CA LEU A 135 -13.09 4.07 1.58
C LEU A 135 -14.30 3.88 0.64
N CYS A 136 -14.08 3.31 -0.53
CA CYS A 136 -15.10 2.98 -1.51
C CYS A 136 -15.30 1.47 -1.61
N THR A 137 -16.52 0.97 -1.45
CA THR A 137 -16.81 -0.45 -1.69
C THR A 137 -16.94 -0.75 -3.19
N HIS A 138 -16.92 -2.03 -3.55
CA HIS A 138 -17.13 -2.45 -4.95
C HIS A 138 -18.51 -2.03 -5.48
N GLU A 139 -19.55 -2.17 -4.65
CA GLU A 139 -20.92 -1.79 -4.98
C GLU A 139 -21.02 -0.29 -5.23
N GLN A 140 -20.40 0.52 -4.38
CA GLN A 140 -20.37 1.97 -4.51
C GLN A 140 -19.66 2.42 -5.79
N PHE A 141 -18.56 1.75 -6.17
CA PHE A 141 -17.90 2.03 -7.43
C PHE A 141 -18.72 1.54 -8.63
N ALA A 142 -19.39 0.40 -8.53
CA ALA A 142 -20.28 -0.11 -9.56
C ALA A 142 -21.45 0.85 -9.79
N GLU A 143 -22.05 1.43 -8.74
CA GLU A 143 -23.06 2.50 -8.83
C GLU A 143 -22.52 3.72 -9.58
N HIS A 144 -21.28 4.17 -9.21
CA HIS A 144 -20.64 5.28 -9.92
C HIS A 144 -20.44 4.97 -11.40
N ALA A 145 -20.07 3.76 -11.76
CA ALA A 145 -19.77 3.34 -13.14
C ALA A 145 -21.03 3.07 -13.98
N ALA A 146 -22.19 2.83 -13.34
CA ALA A 146 -23.42 2.44 -14.02
C ALA A 146 -23.87 3.48 -15.05
N GLY A 147 -24.13 3.02 -16.28
CA GLY A 147 -24.64 3.86 -17.38
C GLY A 147 -23.66 4.89 -17.94
N ARG A 148 -22.42 4.94 -17.44
CA ARG A 148 -21.42 5.90 -17.92
C ARG A 148 -20.63 5.31 -19.09
N LYS A 149 -20.57 6.05 -20.19
CA LYS A 149 -19.71 5.70 -21.35
C LYS A 149 -18.22 5.92 -21.06
N GLN A 150 -17.90 6.86 -20.19
CA GLN A 150 -16.54 7.21 -19.80
C GLN A 150 -16.47 7.45 -18.30
N LEU A 151 -15.55 6.76 -17.65
CA LEU A 151 -15.23 7.00 -16.25
C LEU A 151 -14.20 8.13 -16.14
N ARG A 152 -14.46 9.06 -15.22
CA ARG A 152 -13.54 10.18 -14.92
C ARG A 152 -13.37 10.27 -13.41
N MET A 153 -12.13 10.27 -12.95
CA MET A 153 -11.76 10.36 -11.53
C MET A 153 -12.35 11.61 -10.87
N GLU A 154 -12.39 12.74 -11.54
CA GLU A 154 -12.92 14.00 -11.01
C GLU A 154 -14.39 13.89 -10.53
N TYR A 155 -15.27 13.22 -11.28
CA TYR A 155 -16.67 13.04 -10.86
C TYR A 155 -16.81 12.03 -9.73
N PHE A 156 -15.98 10.99 -9.75
CA PHE A 156 -15.88 10.02 -8.66
C PHE A 156 -15.41 10.70 -7.37
N TYR A 157 -14.35 11.49 -7.44
CA TYR A 157 -13.80 12.22 -6.29
C TYR A 157 -14.82 13.16 -5.63
N ARG A 158 -15.62 13.89 -6.43
CA ARG A 158 -16.72 14.73 -5.91
C ARG A 158 -17.74 13.91 -5.11
N GLN A 159 -18.09 12.72 -5.60
CA GLN A 159 -18.99 11.80 -4.89
C GLN A 159 -18.36 11.31 -3.58
N MET A 160 -17.08 10.96 -3.61
CA MET A 160 -16.35 10.52 -2.42
C MET A 160 -16.23 11.62 -1.38
N ARG A 161 -15.94 12.86 -1.77
CA ARG A 161 -15.94 14.01 -0.86
C ARG A 161 -17.28 14.18 -0.16
N ARG A 162 -18.39 14.13 -0.89
CA ARG A 162 -19.75 14.23 -0.31
C ARG A 162 -20.06 13.07 0.62
N ARG A 163 -19.74 11.85 0.21
CA ARG A 163 -20.01 10.63 1.01
C ARG A 163 -19.29 10.64 2.34
N HIS A 164 -18.07 11.17 2.39
CA HIS A 164 -17.21 11.15 3.58
C HIS A 164 -17.14 12.51 4.31
N GLY A 165 -17.84 13.53 3.84
CA GLY A 165 -17.85 14.86 4.48
C GLY A 165 -16.47 15.54 4.43
N VAL A 166 -15.68 15.35 3.37
CA VAL A 166 -14.29 15.81 3.31
C VAL A 166 -14.20 17.14 2.57
N LEU A 167 -13.66 18.18 3.22
CA LEU A 167 -13.49 19.55 2.70
C LEU A 167 -14.79 20.10 2.11
N LEU A 168 -15.87 20.03 2.86
CA LEU A 168 -17.19 20.57 2.50
C LEU A 168 -17.60 21.68 3.46
N ASP A 169 -18.26 22.69 2.92
CA ASP A 169 -19.07 23.66 3.64
C ASP A 169 -20.55 23.39 3.25
N GLY A 170 -21.27 22.72 4.15
CA GLY A 170 -22.57 22.11 3.84
C GLY A 170 -22.44 21.12 2.69
N ASP A 171 -23.22 21.31 1.62
CA ASP A 171 -23.17 20.46 0.41
C ASP A 171 -22.21 20.97 -0.67
N GLN A 172 -21.57 22.11 -0.43
CA GLN A 172 -20.65 22.73 -1.38
C GLN A 172 -19.19 22.41 -1.05
N PRO A 173 -18.29 22.42 -2.03
CA PRO A 173 -16.88 22.23 -1.76
C PRO A 173 -16.31 23.43 -1.01
N GLU A 174 -15.50 23.18 0.00
CA GLU A 174 -14.73 24.20 0.71
C GLU A 174 -13.98 25.10 -0.28
N GLY A 175 -14.04 26.44 -0.08
CA GLY A 175 -13.45 27.43 -0.99
C GLY A 175 -14.14 27.51 -2.37
N GLY A 176 -15.33 26.90 -2.56
CA GLY A 176 -16.14 27.01 -3.76
C GLY A 176 -15.66 26.21 -4.97
N LYS A 177 -14.57 25.41 -4.85
CA LYS A 177 -14.02 24.61 -5.96
C LYS A 177 -13.86 23.15 -5.56
N TRP A 178 -14.13 22.25 -6.53
CA TRP A 178 -13.98 20.80 -6.32
C TRP A 178 -12.53 20.33 -6.38
N ASN A 179 -11.65 21.03 -7.09
CA ASN A 179 -10.22 20.79 -7.10
C ASN A 179 -9.42 22.08 -7.28
N TYR A 180 -8.17 22.06 -6.91
CA TYR A 180 -7.23 23.18 -6.98
C TYR A 180 -6.01 22.86 -7.86
N ASP A 181 -6.13 21.91 -8.78
CA ASP A 181 -5.05 21.43 -9.65
C ASP A 181 -4.34 22.56 -10.41
N ALA A 182 -5.10 23.55 -10.89
CA ALA A 182 -4.54 24.69 -11.58
C ALA A 182 -3.64 25.58 -10.69
N ALA A 183 -3.88 25.60 -9.37
CA ALA A 183 -3.05 26.31 -8.40
C ALA A 183 -1.79 25.51 -7.98
N ASN A 184 -1.79 24.21 -8.26
CA ASN A 184 -0.78 23.26 -7.82
C ASN A 184 0.27 22.94 -8.90
N ARG A 185 0.63 23.92 -9.74
CA ARG A 185 1.59 23.79 -10.86
C ARG A 185 2.77 24.74 -10.73
N GLY A 186 3.20 24.99 -9.50
CA GLY A 186 4.37 25.80 -9.23
C GLY A 186 5.66 25.13 -9.68
N SER A 187 6.64 25.93 -10.05
CA SER A 187 8.00 25.48 -10.37
C SER A 187 9.00 26.30 -9.57
N PHE A 188 10.19 25.73 -9.39
CA PHE A 188 11.30 26.46 -8.74
C PHE A 188 11.91 27.46 -9.72
N GLY A 189 12.37 28.60 -9.19
CA GLY A 189 13.14 29.56 -9.96
C GLY A 189 14.55 29.05 -10.28
N ARG A 190 15.38 29.91 -10.89
CA ARG A 190 16.77 29.57 -11.28
C ARG A 190 17.64 29.13 -10.10
N ASP A 191 17.34 29.64 -8.90
CA ASP A 191 18.09 29.33 -7.67
C ASP A 191 17.65 28.04 -7.00
N GLY A 192 16.70 27.31 -7.60
CA GLY A 192 16.21 26.02 -7.12
C GLY A 192 15.27 26.11 -5.92
N PRO A 193 15.00 24.97 -5.25
CA PRO A 193 14.01 24.85 -4.18
C PRO A 193 14.46 25.49 -2.84
N GLY A 194 15.69 25.95 -2.72
CA GLY A 194 16.24 26.42 -1.45
C GLY A 194 16.30 25.30 -0.39
N HIS A 195 15.97 25.65 0.85
CA HIS A 195 15.92 24.64 1.92
C HIS A 195 14.62 23.83 1.86
N VAL A 196 14.75 22.54 1.54
CA VAL A 196 13.64 21.58 1.59
C VAL A 196 13.74 20.76 2.86
N PRO A 197 12.67 20.66 3.70
CA PRO A 197 12.68 19.84 4.91
C PRO A 197 12.88 18.36 4.56
N ARG A 198 13.88 17.73 5.17
CA ARG A 198 14.12 16.29 4.99
C ARG A 198 12.97 15.50 5.63
N PRO A 199 12.53 14.41 5.00
CA PRO A 199 11.58 13.48 5.64
C PRO A 199 12.16 12.88 6.91
N ALA A 200 11.27 12.52 7.85
CA ALA A 200 11.66 11.71 9.01
C ALA A 200 12.38 10.43 8.55
N SER A 201 13.42 10.06 9.28
CA SER A 201 14.25 8.90 9.03
C SER A 201 14.05 7.89 10.17
N PHE A 202 13.96 6.60 9.81
CA PHE A 202 13.71 5.50 10.74
C PHE A 202 14.88 4.50 10.67
N PRO A 203 15.91 4.69 11.50
CA PRO A 203 17.08 3.80 11.52
C PRO A 203 16.66 2.33 11.78
N PRO A 204 17.19 1.37 11.01
CA PRO A 204 16.88 -0.04 11.19
C PRO A 204 17.18 -0.53 12.61
N ASP A 205 16.21 -1.18 13.24
CA ASP A 205 16.38 -1.93 14.47
C ASP A 205 16.96 -3.34 14.19
N GLU A 206 17.07 -4.21 15.20
CA GLU A 206 17.66 -5.54 15.02
C GLU A 206 16.86 -6.40 14.04
N THR A 207 15.52 -6.43 14.17
CA THR A 207 14.63 -7.18 13.26
C THR A 207 14.80 -6.70 11.81
N THR A 208 14.83 -5.39 11.61
CA THR A 208 15.02 -4.80 10.28
C THR A 208 16.42 -5.11 9.74
N ARG A 209 17.49 -5.00 10.56
CA ARG A 209 18.86 -5.34 10.14
C ARG A 209 19.01 -6.80 9.70
N GLU A 210 18.36 -7.74 10.38
CA GLU A 210 18.30 -9.15 9.94
C GLU A 210 17.70 -9.27 8.52
N VAL A 211 16.59 -8.58 8.28
CA VAL A 211 15.95 -8.57 6.95
C VAL A 211 16.87 -7.95 5.90
N LEU A 212 17.54 -6.82 6.20
CA LEU A 212 18.44 -6.19 5.24
C LEU A 212 19.60 -7.13 4.83
N ARG A 213 20.18 -7.88 5.79
CA ARG A 213 21.19 -8.91 5.49
C ARG A 213 20.62 -10.00 4.59
N LEU A 214 19.47 -10.57 4.96
CA LEU A 214 18.79 -11.60 4.16
C LEU A 214 18.52 -11.14 2.72
N VAL A 215 17.99 -9.92 2.54
CA VAL A 215 17.67 -9.39 1.22
C VAL A 215 18.93 -9.18 0.38
N ASN A 216 20.02 -8.66 0.97
CA ASN A 216 21.29 -8.50 0.26
C ASN A 216 21.91 -9.83 -0.19
N GLU A 217 21.75 -10.88 0.63
CA GLU A 217 22.28 -12.22 0.31
C GLU A 217 21.40 -12.94 -0.73
N ARG A 218 20.08 -12.97 -0.51
CA ARG A 218 19.18 -13.82 -1.29
C ARG A 218 18.73 -13.18 -2.60
N PHE A 219 18.64 -11.85 -2.65
CA PHE A 219 18.21 -11.07 -3.82
C PHE A 219 19.35 -10.17 -4.32
N ALA A 220 20.57 -10.71 -4.37
CA ALA A 220 21.78 -9.96 -4.71
C ALA A 220 21.71 -9.29 -6.08
N ASP A 221 21.05 -9.91 -7.05
CA ASP A 221 20.83 -9.47 -8.43
C ASP A 221 19.68 -8.48 -8.59
N HIS A 222 18.86 -8.26 -7.55
CA HIS A 222 17.77 -7.31 -7.59
C HIS A 222 18.28 -5.85 -7.50
N PRO A 223 17.62 -4.88 -8.19
CA PRO A 223 18.09 -3.50 -8.25
C PRO A 223 17.95 -2.77 -6.90
N GLY A 224 18.73 -1.71 -6.74
CA GLY A 224 18.70 -0.81 -5.60
C GLY A 224 19.67 -1.20 -4.48
N SER A 225 20.02 -0.21 -3.63
CA SER A 225 20.86 -0.36 -2.44
C SER A 225 20.02 -0.29 -1.16
N LEU A 226 20.50 -0.97 -0.11
CA LEU A 226 19.94 -0.91 1.24
C LEU A 226 20.77 -0.05 2.20
N ASP A 227 21.86 0.57 1.75
CA ASP A 227 22.80 1.31 2.60
C ASP A 227 22.15 2.50 3.32
N ALA A 228 21.18 3.15 2.65
CA ALA A 228 20.43 4.27 3.21
C ALA A 228 18.97 3.90 3.55
N PHE A 229 18.71 2.64 3.90
CA PHE A 229 17.36 2.21 4.27
C PHE A 229 16.90 2.89 5.56
N ASP A 230 15.90 3.75 5.45
CA ASP A 230 15.35 4.56 6.53
C ASP A 230 13.81 4.64 6.52
N TRP A 231 13.16 3.63 5.97
CA TRP A 231 11.72 3.60 5.79
C TRP A 231 10.96 3.18 7.06
N PRO A 232 9.74 3.73 7.29
CA PRO A 232 8.88 3.27 8.37
C PRO A 232 8.40 1.83 8.09
N VAL A 233 8.64 0.92 9.04
CA VAL A 233 8.24 -0.50 8.94
C VAL A 233 7.28 -0.92 10.05
N THR A 234 6.89 0.02 10.91
CA THR A 234 5.90 -0.18 11.97
C THR A 234 4.77 0.86 11.89
N PRO A 235 3.58 0.60 12.47
CA PRO A 235 2.51 1.59 12.56
C PRO A 235 2.91 2.86 13.32
N ALA A 236 3.78 2.74 14.32
CA ALA A 236 4.30 3.88 15.08
C ALA A 236 5.16 4.80 14.21
N ASP A 237 6.11 4.22 13.47
CA ASP A 237 6.95 4.97 12.52
C ASP A 237 6.12 5.60 11.40
N ALA A 238 5.15 4.86 10.86
CA ALA A 238 4.25 5.36 9.83
C ALA A 238 3.41 6.56 10.32
N SER A 239 2.97 6.53 11.58
CA SER A 239 2.27 7.64 12.22
C SER A 239 3.19 8.85 12.43
N ALA A 240 4.45 8.62 12.84
CA ALA A 240 5.45 9.67 12.98
C ALA A 240 5.80 10.31 11.62
N ALA A 241 5.95 9.48 10.56
CA ALA A 241 6.15 9.98 9.20
C ALA A 241 4.99 10.84 8.69
N LEU A 242 3.75 10.49 9.01
CA LEU A 242 2.58 11.32 8.71
C LEU A 242 2.63 12.67 9.44
N GLY A 243 2.94 12.66 10.74
CA GLY A 243 3.07 13.89 11.54
C GLY A 243 4.14 14.83 10.97
N ASP A 244 5.31 14.28 10.65
CA ASP A 244 6.43 15.02 10.05
C ASP A 244 6.05 15.63 8.68
N PHE A 245 5.40 14.85 7.80
CA PHE A 245 4.91 15.35 6.52
C PHE A 245 3.92 16.50 6.69
N VAL A 246 2.90 16.32 7.54
CA VAL A 246 1.85 17.32 7.76
C VAL A 246 2.42 18.61 8.31
N GLN A 247 3.42 18.53 9.19
CA GLN A 247 4.03 19.69 9.83
C GLN A 247 4.99 20.45 8.89
N HIS A 248 5.79 19.73 8.11
CA HIS A 248 6.95 20.35 7.45
C HIS A 248 6.83 20.45 5.92
N ARG A 249 6.05 19.59 5.26
CA ARG A 249 5.99 19.53 3.80
C ARG A 249 4.61 19.76 3.21
N LEU A 250 3.54 19.37 3.90
CA LEU A 250 2.17 19.58 3.43
C LEU A 250 1.87 21.06 3.07
N PRO A 251 2.37 22.08 3.81
CA PRO A 251 2.07 23.47 3.44
C PRO A 251 2.48 23.87 2.02
N LEU A 252 3.53 23.26 1.49
CA LEU A 252 4.03 23.53 0.13
C LEU A 252 3.82 22.32 -0.83
N PHE A 253 3.22 21.24 -0.36
CA PHE A 253 2.97 20.05 -1.17
C PHE A 253 2.15 20.39 -2.42
N GLY A 254 1.04 21.11 -2.28
CA GLY A 254 0.19 21.47 -3.41
C GLY A 254 0.97 22.26 -4.46
N THR A 255 1.59 23.34 -4.07
CA THR A 255 2.34 24.20 -4.98
C THR A 255 3.37 23.45 -5.81
N TYR A 256 4.09 22.48 -5.21
CA TYR A 256 5.23 21.82 -5.83
C TYR A 256 5.03 20.32 -6.06
N GLN A 257 3.79 19.81 -6.05
CA GLN A 257 3.52 18.36 -6.22
C GLN A 257 4.04 17.80 -7.56
N ASP A 258 4.10 18.61 -8.61
CA ASP A 258 4.56 18.21 -9.95
C ASP A 258 5.99 18.72 -10.25
N ALA A 259 6.60 19.44 -9.30
CA ALA A 259 7.95 19.99 -9.50
C ALA A 259 9.03 18.92 -9.31
N MET A 260 10.08 19.02 -10.11
CA MET A 260 11.27 18.19 -10.02
C MET A 260 12.51 19.07 -9.93
N TRP A 261 13.56 18.56 -9.27
CA TRP A 261 14.85 19.22 -9.19
C TRP A 261 15.97 18.19 -9.06
N THR A 262 17.09 18.42 -9.78
CA THR A 262 18.25 17.53 -9.75
C THR A 262 18.73 17.31 -8.32
N ASP A 263 19.06 16.08 -7.97
CA ASP A 263 19.55 15.64 -6.65
C ASP A 263 18.58 15.89 -5.48
N GLN A 264 17.28 16.13 -5.77
CA GLN A 264 16.25 16.31 -4.76
C GLN A 264 15.12 15.25 -4.94
N PRO A 265 15.34 14.00 -4.48
CA PRO A 265 14.44 12.89 -4.79
C PRO A 265 13.09 12.95 -4.07
N VAL A 266 12.94 13.80 -3.05
CA VAL A 266 11.72 13.85 -2.23
C VAL A 266 11.00 15.19 -2.36
N LEU A 267 11.72 16.31 -2.33
CA LEU A 267 11.12 17.65 -2.27
C LEU A 267 10.03 17.74 -1.18
N TYR A 268 8.82 18.16 -1.57
CA TYR A 268 7.68 18.29 -0.64
C TYR A 268 6.77 17.07 -0.60
N HIS A 269 7.17 15.93 -1.19
CA HIS A 269 6.36 14.71 -1.20
C HIS A 269 6.30 14.02 0.16
N ALA A 270 5.21 13.22 0.35
CA ALA A 270 4.87 12.65 1.65
C ALA A 270 5.73 11.43 2.05
N ARG A 271 6.22 10.61 1.09
CA ARG A 271 6.84 9.29 1.34
C ARG A 271 5.96 8.32 2.15
N LEU A 272 4.63 8.45 2.07
CA LEU A 272 3.68 7.64 2.86
C LEU A 272 3.08 6.47 2.08
N SER A 273 3.23 6.44 0.76
CA SER A 273 2.58 5.43 -0.10
C SER A 273 2.93 4.00 0.30
N ALA A 274 4.18 3.73 0.63
CA ALA A 274 4.61 2.41 1.05
C ALA A 274 3.97 1.98 2.38
N ALA A 275 3.94 2.86 3.40
CA ALA A 275 3.27 2.58 4.67
C ALA A 275 1.75 2.37 4.52
N ILE A 276 1.11 3.12 3.61
CA ILE A 276 -0.31 2.95 3.28
C ILE A 276 -0.54 1.62 2.55
N ASN A 277 0.32 1.25 1.61
CA ASN A 277 0.18 0.00 0.86
C ASN A 277 0.38 -1.24 1.75
N LEU A 278 1.31 -1.19 2.70
CA LEU A 278 1.49 -2.23 3.71
C LEU A 278 0.40 -2.22 4.81
N LYS A 279 -0.48 -1.21 4.81
CA LYS A 279 -1.52 -0.97 5.83
C LYS A 279 -0.99 -0.68 7.24
N LEU A 280 0.26 -0.22 7.32
CA LEU A 280 0.83 0.35 8.56
C LEU A 280 0.22 1.72 8.88
N LEU A 281 -0.34 2.41 7.89
CA LEU A 281 -1.01 3.70 8.01
C LEU A 281 -2.36 3.66 7.29
N SER A 282 -3.44 3.96 8.03
CA SER A 282 -4.76 4.11 7.43
C SER A 282 -4.85 5.37 6.55
N PRO A 283 -5.31 5.26 5.29
CA PRO A 283 -5.57 6.42 4.43
C PRO A 283 -6.55 7.42 5.05
N ARG A 284 -7.53 6.93 5.81
CA ARG A 284 -8.49 7.78 6.54
C ARG A 284 -7.76 8.71 7.51
N ARG A 285 -6.82 8.18 8.30
CA ARG A 285 -6.01 9.00 9.23
C ARG A 285 -5.19 10.07 8.51
N ALA A 286 -4.64 9.71 7.33
CA ALA A 286 -3.87 10.67 6.52
C ALA A 286 -4.77 11.78 5.95
N ILE A 287 -5.97 11.45 5.45
CA ILE A 287 -6.99 12.41 4.97
C ILE A 287 -7.42 13.33 6.11
N GLU A 288 -7.76 12.79 7.27
CA GLU A 288 -8.15 13.56 8.45
C GLU A 288 -7.06 14.48 8.96
N ALA A 289 -5.80 14.02 8.95
CA ALA A 289 -4.65 14.82 9.37
C ALA A 289 -4.43 16.03 8.44
N ALA A 290 -4.54 15.83 7.12
CA ALA A 290 -4.45 16.91 6.15
C ALA A 290 -5.63 17.90 6.27
N GLY A 291 -6.85 17.39 6.45
CA GLY A 291 -8.05 18.22 6.68
C GLY A 291 -7.91 19.08 7.93
N ARG A 292 -7.46 18.48 9.05
CA ARG A 292 -7.18 19.23 10.29
C ARG A 292 -6.07 20.27 10.12
N ALA A 293 -5.01 19.96 9.36
CA ALA A 293 -3.96 20.95 9.10
C ALA A 293 -4.49 22.19 8.37
N TYR A 294 -5.45 22.01 7.47
CA TYR A 294 -6.16 23.12 6.81
C TYR A 294 -7.04 23.89 7.81
N THR A 295 -7.92 23.21 8.54
CA THR A 295 -8.83 23.89 9.51
C THR A 295 -8.09 24.63 10.62
N ASP A 296 -6.92 24.16 11.00
CA ASP A 296 -6.04 24.79 12.00
C ASP A 296 -5.19 25.93 11.40
N GLY A 297 -5.31 26.22 10.12
CA GLY A 297 -4.51 27.26 9.42
C GLY A 297 -3.03 26.89 9.22
N ARG A 298 -2.65 25.61 9.36
CA ARG A 298 -1.27 25.12 9.21
C ARG A 298 -0.90 24.76 7.77
N ALA A 299 -1.89 24.51 6.92
CA ALA A 299 -1.70 24.25 5.49
C ALA A 299 -2.79 24.96 4.68
N PRO A 300 -2.47 25.50 3.49
CA PRO A 300 -3.47 26.10 2.62
C PRO A 300 -4.39 25.03 2.00
N LEU A 301 -5.61 25.44 1.62
CA LEU A 301 -6.65 24.55 1.10
C LEU A 301 -6.18 23.76 -0.12
N GLU A 302 -5.50 24.41 -1.06
CA GLU A 302 -5.00 23.77 -2.28
C GLU A 302 -3.98 22.66 -2.01
N SER A 303 -3.18 22.78 -0.95
CA SER A 303 -2.24 21.73 -0.55
C SER A 303 -2.94 20.57 0.14
N ALA A 304 -3.86 20.86 1.05
CA ALA A 304 -4.65 19.83 1.73
C ALA A 304 -5.54 19.07 0.74
N GLU A 305 -6.24 19.79 -0.15
CA GLU A 305 -7.07 19.20 -1.20
C GLU A 305 -6.24 18.37 -2.18
N GLY A 306 -5.12 18.90 -2.64
CA GLY A 306 -4.21 18.20 -3.56
C GLY A 306 -3.73 16.86 -2.99
N PHE A 307 -3.34 16.82 -1.72
CA PHE A 307 -2.95 15.58 -1.03
C PHE A 307 -4.12 14.61 -0.83
N ILE A 308 -5.26 15.12 -0.34
CA ILE A 308 -6.48 14.31 -0.12
C ILE A 308 -6.96 13.71 -1.43
N ARG A 309 -6.88 14.43 -2.54
CA ARG A 309 -7.27 13.95 -3.88
C ARG A 309 -6.46 12.73 -4.33
N GLN A 310 -5.19 12.62 -3.95
CA GLN A 310 -4.40 11.42 -4.26
C GLN A 310 -4.94 10.18 -3.53
N LEU A 311 -5.42 10.34 -2.29
CA LEU A 311 -5.91 9.23 -1.48
C LEU A 311 -7.40 8.93 -1.75
N LEU A 312 -8.27 9.92 -1.59
CA LEU A 312 -9.72 9.76 -1.72
C LEU A 312 -10.19 9.74 -3.18
N GLY A 313 -9.43 10.34 -4.09
CA GLY A 313 -9.68 10.34 -5.52
C GLY A 313 -8.96 9.20 -6.22
N TRP A 314 -7.69 9.38 -6.51
CA TRP A 314 -6.93 8.47 -7.38
C TRP A 314 -6.79 7.05 -6.81
N ARG A 315 -6.40 6.87 -5.58
CA ARG A 315 -6.22 5.54 -4.98
C ARG A 315 -7.51 4.72 -5.02
N GLU A 316 -8.62 5.33 -4.60
CA GLU A 316 -9.93 4.66 -4.59
C GLU A 316 -10.45 4.41 -6.01
N TYR A 317 -10.26 5.37 -6.91
CA TYR A 317 -10.68 5.26 -8.31
C TYR A 317 -9.94 4.14 -9.05
N VAL A 318 -8.61 4.08 -8.92
CA VAL A 318 -7.80 3.05 -9.59
C VAL A 318 -8.18 1.66 -9.09
N ARG A 319 -8.37 1.48 -7.77
CA ARG A 319 -8.87 0.21 -7.22
C ARG A 319 -10.25 -0.14 -7.78
N GLY A 320 -11.15 0.83 -7.83
CA GLY A 320 -12.50 0.62 -8.36
C GLY A 320 -12.50 0.18 -9.83
N VAL A 321 -11.67 0.83 -10.67
CA VAL A 321 -11.48 0.44 -12.08
C VAL A 321 -10.89 -0.96 -12.16
N TYR A 322 -9.82 -1.25 -11.41
CA TYR A 322 -9.17 -2.56 -11.38
C TYR A 322 -10.16 -3.68 -11.12
N TRP A 323 -10.84 -3.66 -9.96
CA TRP A 323 -11.76 -4.72 -9.57
C TRP A 323 -13.03 -4.79 -10.43
N ARG A 324 -13.47 -3.66 -10.99
CA ARG A 324 -14.66 -3.62 -11.86
C ARG A 324 -14.47 -4.36 -13.16
N PHE A 325 -13.23 -4.39 -13.66
CA PHE A 325 -12.91 -4.93 -14.99
C PHE A 325 -12.08 -6.21 -14.94
N MET A 326 -11.68 -6.70 -13.78
CA MET A 326 -11.07 -8.02 -13.67
C MET A 326 -12.10 -9.15 -13.82
N PRO A 327 -11.75 -10.31 -14.47
CA PRO A 327 -10.44 -10.63 -15.05
C PRO A 327 -10.18 -10.07 -16.47
N GLU A 328 -11.20 -9.59 -17.18
CA GLU A 328 -11.10 -9.20 -18.59
C GLU A 328 -10.10 -8.06 -18.84
N TYR A 329 -9.73 -7.33 -17.77
CA TYR A 329 -8.73 -6.27 -17.84
C TYR A 329 -7.31 -6.78 -18.11
N LEU A 330 -7.03 -8.05 -17.79
CA LEU A 330 -5.74 -8.69 -18.06
C LEU A 330 -5.45 -8.82 -19.56
N ASP A 331 -6.49 -8.97 -20.38
CA ASP A 331 -6.38 -9.20 -21.81
C ASP A 331 -6.42 -7.89 -22.62
N ARG A 332 -6.55 -6.73 -21.96
CA ARG A 332 -6.64 -5.43 -22.65
C ARG A 332 -5.26 -4.88 -22.96
N ASN A 333 -4.96 -4.77 -24.23
CA ASN A 333 -3.76 -4.15 -24.77
C ASN A 333 -4.15 -3.16 -25.88
N ALA A 334 -4.40 -1.90 -25.52
CA ALA A 334 -4.92 -0.89 -26.45
C ALA A 334 -3.93 -0.50 -27.57
N LEU A 335 -2.66 -0.81 -27.39
CA LEU A 335 -1.60 -0.46 -28.36
C LEU A 335 -1.07 -1.70 -29.11
N ASP A 336 -1.62 -2.89 -28.82
CA ASP A 336 -1.10 -4.18 -29.31
C ASP A 336 0.42 -4.33 -29.09
N ALA A 337 0.90 -3.78 -27.95
CA ALA A 337 2.30 -3.82 -27.59
C ALA A 337 2.68 -5.23 -27.10
N ASP A 338 3.56 -5.92 -27.84
CA ASP A 338 4.00 -7.28 -27.58
C ASP A 338 5.53 -7.40 -27.33
N GLY A 339 6.25 -6.28 -27.43
CA GLY A 339 7.68 -6.22 -27.18
C GLY A 339 8.03 -6.33 -25.70
N GLU A 340 9.21 -6.87 -25.42
CA GLU A 340 9.76 -6.88 -24.05
C GLU A 340 10.00 -5.47 -23.54
N LEU A 341 9.86 -5.27 -22.20
CA LEU A 341 10.18 -4.00 -21.58
C LEU A 341 11.68 -3.70 -21.74
N PRO A 342 12.07 -2.57 -22.35
CA PRO A 342 13.48 -2.23 -22.55
C PRO A 342 14.27 -2.19 -21.24
N GLY A 343 15.50 -2.69 -21.28
CA GLY A 343 16.39 -2.79 -20.11
C GLY A 343 16.60 -1.46 -19.38
N LEU A 344 16.55 -0.34 -20.08
CA LEU A 344 16.71 1.00 -19.49
C LEU A 344 15.73 1.29 -18.34
N TYR A 345 14.52 0.71 -18.37
CA TYR A 345 13.54 0.89 -17.27
C TYR A 345 13.96 0.20 -15.96
N TRP A 346 14.88 -0.75 -16.05
CA TRP A 346 15.42 -1.47 -14.89
C TRP A 346 16.78 -0.93 -14.45
N THR A 347 17.65 -0.58 -15.42
CA THR A 347 19.04 -0.23 -15.17
C THR A 347 19.31 1.26 -15.21
N GLY A 348 18.46 2.05 -15.90
CA GLY A 348 18.72 3.45 -16.22
C GLY A 348 19.75 3.63 -17.36
N GLU A 349 20.32 2.56 -17.89
CA GLU A 349 21.32 2.61 -18.95
C GLU A 349 20.64 2.80 -20.32
N THR A 350 21.02 3.86 -21.03
CA THR A 350 20.49 4.17 -22.36
C THR A 350 21.44 5.06 -23.15
N ASP A 351 21.50 4.85 -24.47
CA ASP A 351 22.22 5.74 -25.40
C ASP A 351 21.36 6.93 -25.87
N MET A 352 20.12 7.03 -25.40
CA MET A 352 19.22 8.13 -25.74
C MET A 352 19.45 9.33 -24.82
N ASN A 353 20.11 10.37 -25.31
CA ASN A 353 20.41 11.59 -24.55
C ASN A 353 19.20 12.27 -23.89
N CYS A 354 17.98 12.02 -24.40
CA CYS A 354 16.76 12.59 -23.80
C CYS A 354 16.25 11.79 -22.59
N LEU A 355 16.83 10.60 -22.34
CA LEU A 355 16.45 9.71 -21.24
C LEU A 355 17.62 9.48 -20.26
N ALA A 356 18.84 9.82 -20.66
CA ALA A 356 20.07 9.70 -19.87
C ALA A 356 20.17 10.74 -18.76
#